data_565106830db888e565b460eac03e053e
#
_entry.id   565106830db888e565b460eac03e053e
#
_cell.length_a   1.000
_cell.length_b   1.000
_cell.length_c   1.000
_cell.angle_alpha   90.00
_cell.angle_beta   90.00
_cell.angle_gamma   90.00
#
_symmetry.space_group_name_H-M   'P 1'
#
loop_
_entity.id
_entity.type
_entity.pdbx_description
1 polymer ?
#
loop_
_entity_poly.entity_id
_entity_poly.type
_entity_poly.pdbx_seq_one_letter_code
_entity_poly.pdbx_strand_id
1 'polypeptide(L)'
;MAAHKGALRASMPSLVVEVRVSPGQRVDKGQAVVVLESMKTETVLRAEVAGVVKAVGCAKGEMVEEGRELVDIEEDTAEAQ
;
A
#
# COMPACT_ATOMS: atom_id res chain seq x y z
N MET A 1 -16.04 2.09 11.67
CA MET A 1 -16.12 2.08 10.22
C MET A 1 -14.95 1.32 9.63
N ALA A 2 -15.21 0.43 8.74
CA ALA A 2 -14.15 -0.36 8.16
C ALA A 2 -13.30 0.48 7.21
N ALA A 3 -12.03 0.13 7.10
CA ALA A 3 -11.17 0.75 6.12
C ALA A 3 -11.65 0.37 4.72
N HIS A 4 -11.48 1.27 3.76
CA HIS A 4 -11.86 0.92 2.40
C HIS A 4 -10.81 0.00 1.80
N LYS A 5 -11.17 -0.67 0.71
CA LYS A 5 -10.34 -1.72 0.15
C LYS A 5 -8.97 -1.25 -0.30
N GLY A 6 -8.86 0.01 -0.67
CA GLY A 6 -7.59 0.51 -1.18
C GLY A 6 -6.57 0.85 -0.12
N ALA A 7 -6.93 0.76 1.16
CA ALA A 7 -6.00 1.10 2.23
C ALA A 7 -5.16 -0.12 2.57
N LEU A 8 -3.86 0.00 2.42
CA LEU A 8 -2.93 -1.09 2.73
C LEU A 8 -2.18 -0.74 4.00
N ARG A 9 -2.18 -1.67 4.95
CA ARG A 9 -1.60 -1.46 6.25
C ARG A 9 -0.59 -2.54 6.56
N ALA A 10 0.37 -2.21 7.42
CA ALA A 10 1.33 -3.20 7.88
C ALA A 10 0.63 -4.17 8.81
N SER A 11 0.86 -5.47 8.60
CA SER A 11 0.26 -6.49 9.45
C SER A 11 1.12 -6.79 10.67
N MET A 12 2.34 -6.29 10.69
CA MET A 12 3.24 -6.46 11.82
C MET A 12 4.33 -5.41 11.70
N PRO A 13 5.08 -5.16 12.77
CA PRO A 13 6.18 -4.21 12.68
C PRO A 13 7.15 -4.62 11.59
N SER A 14 7.52 -3.70 10.73
CA SER A 14 8.31 -4.01 9.55
C SER A 14 9.17 -2.84 9.14
N LEU A 15 10.20 -3.15 8.36
CA LEU A 15 11.03 -2.12 7.73
C LEU A 15 10.54 -1.95 6.30
N VAL A 16 10.36 -0.70 5.89
CA VAL A 16 9.97 -0.41 4.51
C VAL A 16 11.23 -0.53 3.64
N VAL A 17 11.27 -1.56 2.83
CA VAL A 17 12.42 -1.81 1.98
C VAL A 17 12.33 -0.98 0.70
N GLU A 18 11.12 -0.86 0.17
CA GLU A 18 10.95 -0.16 -1.09
C GLU A 18 9.51 0.35 -1.20
N VAL A 19 9.37 1.55 -1.75
CA VAL A 19 8.06 2.11 -2.08
C VAL A 19 8.04 2.25 -3.59
N ARG A 20 7.12 1.57 -4.25
CA ARG A 20 7.13 1.47 -5.71
C ARG A 20 6.10 2.36 -6.38
N VAL A 21 5.39 3.16 -5.62
CA VAL A 21 4.35 4.03 -6.20
C VAL A 21 4.46 5.41 -5.58
N SER A 22 3.83 6.36 -6.24
CA SER A 22 3.78 7.75 -5.79
C SER A 22 2.34 8.23 -5.79
N PRO A 23 2.02 9.23 -4.98
CA PRO A 23 0.68 9.81 -5.02
C PRO A 23 0.35 10.29 -6.43
N GLY A 24 -0.85 10.00 -6.87
CA GLY A 24 -1.31 10.38 -8.20
C GLY A 24 -1.07 9.33 -9.26
N GLN A 25 -0.30 8.30 -8.94
CA GLN A 25 0.00 7.24 -9.89
C GLN A 25 -1.16 6.27 -9.99
N ARG A 26 -1.44 5.81 -11.20
CA ARG A 26 -2.46 4.80 -11.39
C ARG A 26 -1.86 3.42 -11.20
N VAL A 27 -2.58 2.52 -10.54
CA VAL A 27 -2.14 1.16 -10.31
C VAL A 27 -3.23 0.19 -10.72
N ASP A 28 -2.81 -1.03 -11.05
CA ASP A 28 -3.73 -2.11 -11.36
C ASP A 28 -3.84 -3.04 -10.16
N LYS A 29 -4.95 -3.75 -10.08
CA LYS A 29 -5.11 -4.76 -9.06
C LYS A 29 -3.98 -5.79 -9.19
N GLY A 30 -3.33 -6.08 -8.06
CA GLY A 30 -2.23 -7.03 -8.06
C GLY A 30 -0.86 -6.42 -8.26
N GLN A 31 -0.81 -5.14 -8.55
CA GLN A 31 0.47 -4.46 -8.77
C GLN A 31 1.18 -4.27 -7.44
N ALA A 32 2.50 -4.55 -7.41
CA ALA A 32 3.29 -4.36 -6.20
C ALA A 32 3.41 -2.89 -5.89
N VAL A 33 3.16 -2.50 -4.64
CA VAL A 33 3.22 -1.10 -4.25
C VAL A 33 4.24 -0.84 -3.16
N VAL A 34 4.43 -1.75 -2.22
CA VAL A 34 5.38 -1.57 -1.13
C VAL A 34 6.00 -2.91 -0.80
N VAL A 35 7.28 -2.92 -0.50
CA VAL A 35 7.96 -4.12 -0.03
C VAL A 35 8.39 -3.88 1.41
N LEU A 36 8.00 -4.79 2.28
CA LEU A 36 8.33 -4.74 3.70
C LEU A 36 9.22 -5.91 4.05
N GLU A 37 10.06 -5.72 5.06
CA GLU A 37 10.88 -6.79 5.59
C GLU A 37 10.62 -6.92 7.08
N SER A 38 10.43 -8.16 7.53
CA SER A 38 10.18 -8.45 8.92
C SER A 38 10.72 -9.83 9.21
N MET A 39 11.56 -9.93 10.24
CA MET A 39 12.08 -11.24 10.70
C MET A 39 12.66 -12.06 9.55
N LYS A 40 13.47 -11.39 8.71
CA LYS A 40 14.17 -12.04 7.61
C LYS A 40 13.24 -12.50 6.49
N THR A 41 12.02 -12.00 6.48
CA THR A 41 11.06 -12.35 5.45
C THR A 41 10.64 -11.07 4.76
N GLU A 42 10.63 -11.07 3.44
CA GLU A 42 10.11 -9.95 2.68
C GLU A 42 8.67 -10.20 2.32
N THR A 43 7.86 -9.19 2.45
CA THR A 43 6.46 -9.25 2.08
C THR A 43 6.19 -8.15 1.08
N VAL A 44 5.61 -8.52 -0.06
CA VAL A 44 5.25 -7.55 -1.08
C VAL A 44 3.77 -7.25 -0.92
N LEU A 45 3.45 -5.99 -0.65
CA LEU A 45 2.06 -5.58 -0.59
C LEU A 45 1.62 -5.18 -1.98
N ARG A 46 0.48 -5.70 -2.39
CA ARG A 46 -0.03 -5.46 -3.73
C ARG A 46 -1.37 -4.75 -3.64
N ALA A 47 -1.64 -3.95 -4.65
CA ALA A 47 -2.91 -3.24 -4.72
C ALA A 47 -4.04 -4.25 -4.74
N GLU A 48 -5.03 -4.05 -3.90
CA GLU A 48 -6.20 -4.92 -3.86
C GLU A 48 -7.29 -4.45 -4.80
N VAL A 49 -7.13 -3.25 -5.33
CA VAL A 49 -8.07 -2.67 -6.27
C VAL A 49 -7.29 -1.90 -7.31
N ALA A 50 -7.88 -1.71 -8.48
CA ALA A 50 -7.32 -0.81 -9.48
C ALA A 50 -7.79 0.59 -9.16
N GLY A 51 -6.91 1.57 -9.32
CA GLY A 51 -7.28 2.93 -9.03
C GLY A 51 -6.07 3.84 -9.03
N VAL A 52 -6.19 4.94 -8.31
CA VAL A 52 -5.15 5.97 -8.24
C VAL A 52 -4.65 6.04 -6.82
N VAL A 53 -3.33 6.09 -6.66
CA VAL A 53 -2.71 6.22 -5.34
C VAL A 53 -3.07 7.59 -4.80
N LYS A 54 -3.77 7.59 -3.67
CA LYS A 54 -4.24 8.81 -3.05
C LYS A 54 -3.20 9.37 -2.10
N ALA A 55 -2.53 8.48 -1.38
CA ALA A 55 -1.54 8.92 -0.40
C ALA A 55 -0.54 7.79 -0.17
N VAL A 56 0.69 8.17 0.13
CA VAL A 56 1.72 7.22 0.54
C VAL A 56 2.18 7.68 1.93
N GLY A 57 1.96 6.82 2.93
CA GLY A 57 2.20 7.17 4.31
C GLY A 57 3.48 6.60 4.89
N CYS A 58 4.39 6.15 4.05
CA CYS A 58 5.65 5.60 4.52
C CYS A 58 6.75 5.93 3.54
N ALA A 59 7.99 5.72 3.95
CA ALA A 59 9.15 6.01 3.12
C ALA A 59 10.13 4.86 3.22
N LYS A 60 10.90 4.67 2.16
CA LYS A 60 11.96 3.68 2.15
C LYS A 60 12.88 3.90 3.35
N GLY A 61 13.18 2.83 4.05
CA GLY A 61 14.05 2.89 5.22
C GLY A 61 13.34 3.17 6.52
N GLU A 62 12.03 3.39 6.48
CA GLU A 62 11.27 3.72 7.68
C GLU A 62 10.77 2.45 8.35
N MET A 63 10.84 2.43 9.69
CA MET A 63 10.23 1.35 10.47
C MET A 63 8.78 1.71 10.72
N VAL A 64 7.88 0.77 10.48
CA VAL A 64 6.46 0.99 10.66
C VAL A 64 5.93 -0.04 11.63
N GLU A 65 4.87 0.32 12.34
CA GLU A 65 4.24 -0.56 13.32
C GLU A 65 3.00 -1.19 12.73
N GLU A 66 2.55 -2.22 13.38
CA GLU A 66 1.32 -2.89 12.97
C GLU A 66 0.19 -1.88 12.88
N GLY A 67 -0.57 -1.96 11.81
CA GLY A 67 -1.70 -1.06 11.61
C GLY A 67 -1.38 0.24 10.92
N ARG A 68 -0.09 0.54 10.72
CA ARG A 68 0.30 1.78 10.05
C ARG A 68 -0.20 1.74 8.61
N GLU A 69 -0.91 2.76 8.20
CA GLU A 69 -1.37 2.85 6.82
C GLU A 69 -0.20 3.22 5.93
N LEU A 70 0.06 2.41 4.92
CA LEU A 70 1.24 2.54 4.08
C LEU A 70 0.91 3.22 2.77
N VAL A 71 -0.15 2.78 2.12
CA VAL A 71 -0.57 3.33 0.84
C VAL A 71 -2.08 3.32 0.83
N ASP A 72 -2.66 4.40 0.32
CA ASP A 72 -4.10 4.49 0.17
C ASP A 72 -4.42 4.67 -1.30
N ILE A 73 -5.18 3.75 -1.85
CA ILE A 73 -5.54 3.76 -3.26
C ILE A 73 -7.02 4.06 -3.36
N GLU A 74 -7.36 5.06 -4.14
CA GLU A 74 -8.76 5.37 -4.39
C GLU A 74 -9.23 4.44 -5.50
N GLU A 75 -10.15 3.57 -5.17
CA GLU A 75 -10.62 2.56 -6.10
C GLU A 75 -11.27 3.21 -7.31
N ASP A 76 -10.99 2.64 -8.47
CA ASP A 76 -11.55 3.10 -9.70
C ASP A 76 -13.03 2.75 -9.72
N THR A 77 -13.88 3.75 -9.82
CA THR A 77 -15.33 3.53 -9.82
C THR A 77 -15.95 3.94 -11.15
N ALA A 78 -15.13 4.04 -12.17
CA ALA A 78 -15.64 4.50 -13.45
C ALA A 78 -16.74 3.62 -13.97
N GLU A 79 -16.70 2.39 -13.55
CA GLU A 79 -17.71 1.47 -14.03
C GLU A 79 -19.05 1.86 -13.55
N ALA A 80 -19.06 2.62 -12.52
CA ALA A 80 -20.33 2.98 -12.03
C ALA A 80 -21.07 3.83 -13.02
N GLN A 81 -20.43 4.10 -13.84
CA GLN A 81 -20.95 4.75 -14.84
C GLN A 81 -21.79 4.73 -15.50
#